data_f026258f2868823c02974244ed17ee9a
#
_entry.id   f026258f2868823c02974244ed17ee9a
#
_cell.length_a   1.000
_cell.length_b   1.000
_cell.length_c   1.000
_cell.angle_alpha   90.00
_cell.angle_beta   90.00
_cell.angle_gamma   90.00
#
_symmetry.space_group_name_H-M   'P 1'
#
loop_
_entity.id
_entity.type
_entity.pdbx_description
1 polymer ?
#
loop_
_entity_poly.entity_id
_entity_poly.type
_entity_poly.pdbx_seq_one_letter_code
_entity_poly.pdbx_strand_id
1 'polypeptide(L)'
;QRAKDALVKVGLGDQLKKKPNQMSGGQMQRVAIARALVNEPDILLADEPTGALDSETSVQIMELLKEISKDKLIIMVTHNPELAEKYSNRIIRLLDGRVVDDTNPYDRNVVEPIEKKKAGKEKKIKKPSMSYFTALSLSLNNLMTKKGRTFMTSFAGSIGIIGIALILSISS
;
A
#
# COMPACT_ATOMS: atom_id res chain seq x y z
N GLN A 1 10.14 -18.44 -4.24
CA GLN A 1 10.56 -18.78 -2.87
C GLN A 1 10.31 -17.60 -1.92
N ARG A 2 10.81 -16.36 -2.18
CA ARG A 2 10.63 -15.17 -1.29
C ARG A 2 9.20 -14.92 -0.85
N ALA A 3 8.22 -15.01 -1.75
CA ALA A 3 6.81 -14.80 -1.41
C ALA A 3 6.30 -15.86 -0.43
N LYS A 4 6.74 -17.11 -0.58
CA LYS A 4 6.40 -18.20 0.34
C LYS A 4 6.99 -17.94 1.72
N ASP A 5 8.25 -17.54 1.78
CA ASP A 5 8.95 -17.25 3.03
C ASP A 5 8.31 -16.06 3.76
N ALA A 6 7.90 -15.02 3.02
CA ALA A 6 7.16 -13.89 3.58
C ALA A 6 5.79 -14.31 4.15
N LEU A 7 5.06 -15.22 3.47
CA LEU A 7 3.78 -15.73 3.98
C LEU A 7 3.96 -16.59 5.23
N VAL A 8 5.02 -17.39 5.29
CA VAL A 8 5.37 -18.15 6.51
C VAL A 8 5.66 -17.21 7.68
N LYS A 9 6.43 -16.13 7.46
CA LYS A 9 6.75 -15.12 8.49
C LYS A 9 5.50 -14.47 9.11
N VAL A 10 4.43 -14.33 8.36
CA VAL A 10 3.17 -13.75 8.87
C VAL A 10 2.16 -14.82 9.34
N GLY A 11 2.58 -16.08 9.47
CA GLY A 11 1.75 -17.18 9.96
C GLY A 11 0.71 -17.71 8.97
N LEU A 12 1.01 -17.61 7.66
CA LEU A 12 0.12 -18.11 6.59
C LEU A 12 0.75 -19.29 5.78
N GLY A 13 1.74 -19.98 6.36
CA GLY A 13 2.44 -21.08 5.70
C GLY A 13 1.52 -22.20 5.20
N ASP A 14 0.49 -22.54 5.97
CA ASP A 14 -0.46 -23.62 5.63
C ASP A 14 -1.55 -23.18 4.66
N GLN A 15 -1.60 -21.88 4.30
CA GLN A 15 -2.67 -21.30 3.52
C GLN A 15 -2.26 -20.82 2.12
N LEU A 16 -1.10 -21.24 1.65
CA LEU A 16 -0.48 -20.81 0.39
C LEU A 16 -1.36 -21.04 -0.86
N LYS A 17 -2.29 -22.00 -0.81
CA LYS A 17 -3.18 -22.35 -1.92
C LYS A 17 -4.55 -21.68 -1.84
N LYS A 18 -4.86 -20.98 -0.75
CA LYS A 18 -6.17 -20.30 -0.62
C LYS A 18 -6.28 -19.12 -1.58
N LYS A 19 -7.47 -18.95 -2.13
CA LYS A 19 -7.82 -17.78 -2.94
C LYS A 19 -8.26 -16.62 -2.04
N PRO A 20 -8.12 -15.35 -2.46
CA PRO A 20 -8.50 -14.18 -1.65
C PRO A 20 -9.94 -14.23 -1.09
N ASN A 21 -10.89 -14.74 -1.88
CA ASN A 21 -12.30 -14.87 -1.47
C ASN A 21 -12.56 -15.98 -0.42
N GLN A 22 -11.54 -16.75 -0.05
CA GLN A 22 -11.60 -17.80 0.97
C GLN A 22 -10.87 -17.38 2.25
N MET A 23 -10.40 -16.12 2.34
CA MET A 23 -9.61 -15.62 3.44
C MET A 23 -10.41 -14.66 4.30
N SER A 24 -10.18 -14.68 5.63
CA SER A 24 -10.72 -13.69 6.55
C SER A 24 -10.05 -12.32 6.37
N GLY A 25 -10.65 -11.25 6.92
CA GLY A 25 -10.06 -9.91 6.91
C GLY A 25 -8.66 -9.88 7.50
N GLY A 26 -8.44 -10.53 8.65
CA GLY A 26 -7.12 -10.63 9.26
C GLY A 26 -6.11 -11.42 8.44
N GLN A 27 -6.54 -12.49 7.75
CA GLN A 27 -5.68 -13.24 6.83
C GLN A 27 -5.30 -12.37 5.62
N MET A 28 -6.24 -11.61 5.06
CA MET A 28 -5.96 -10.66 3.98
C MET A 28 -4.97 -9.57 4.41
N GLN A 29 -5.10 -9.07 5.64
CA GLN A 29 -4.15 -8.09 6.19
C GLN A 29 -2.75 -8.70 6.35
N ARG A 30 -2.64 -9.93 6.85
CA ARG A 30 -1.37 -10.67 6.91
C ARG A 30 -0.75 -10.85 5.52
N VAL A 31 -1.56 -11.14 4.49
CA VAL A 31 -1.08 -11.18 3.10
C VAL A 31 -0.55 -9.82 2.64
N ALA A 32 -1.21 -8.72 2.98
CA ALA A 32 -0.75 -7.37 2.64
C ALA A 32 0.61 -7.07 3.31
N ILE A 33 0.77 -7.44 4.58
CA ILE A 33 2.05 -7.33 5.30
C ILE A 33 3.13 -8.20 4.64
N ALA A 34 2.82 -9.48 4.34
CA ALA A 34 3.75 -10.38 3.65
C ALA A 34 4.21 -9.78 2.30
N ARG A 35 3.28 -9.23 1.52
CA ARG A 35 3.58 -8.56 0.24
C ARG A 35 4.58 -7.41 0.42
N ALA A 36 4.43 -6.61 1.46
CA ALA A 36 5.35 -5.53 1.75
C ALA A 36 6.75 -6.05 2.15
N LEU A 37 6.83 -7.20 2.82
CA LEU A 37 8.08 -7.82 3.28
C LEU A 37 8.87 -8.56 2.18
N VAL A 38 8.27 -8.92 1.04
CA VAL A 38 8.92 -9.73 -0.02
C VAL A 38 10.24 -9.15 -0.52
N ASN A 39 10.36 -7.82 -0.56
CA ASN A 39 11.55 -7.11 -1.02
C ASN A 39 12.51 -6.74 0.12
N GLU A 40 12.29 -7.25 1.31
CA GLU A 40 13.12 -7.01 2.50
C GLU A 40 13.40 -5.50 2.74
N PRO A 41 12.38 -4.64 2.79
CA PRO A 41 12.58 -3.22 2.99
C PRO A 41 13.13 -2.92 4.38
N ASP A 42 13.88 -1.84 4.52
CA ASP A 42 14.32 -1.32 5.82
C ASP A 42 13.20 -0.56 6.54
N ILE A 43 12.27 0.01 5.78
CA ILE A 43 11.14 0.81 6.29
C ILE A 43 9.83 0.23 5.77
N LEU A 44 8.88 0.02 6.68
CA LEU A 44 7.52 -0.41 6.38
C LEU A 44 6.53 0.72 6.69
N LEU A 45 5.68 1.05 5.72
CA LEU A 45 4.61 2.01 5.90
C LEU A 45 3.29 1.26 6.09
N ALA A 46 2.60 1.52 7.19
CA ALA A 46 1.32 0.92 7.54
C ALA A 46 0.27 2.01 7.70
N ASP A 47 -0.67 2.07 6.77
CA ASP A 47 -1.79 3.00 6.79
C ASP A 47 -3.05 2.26 7.27
N GLU A 48 -3.55 2.65 8.44
CA GLU A 48 -4.71 2.04 9.11
C GLU A 48 -4.68 0.50 9.11
N PRO A 49 -3.63 -0.15 9.64
CA PRO A 49 -3.46 -1.60 9.50
C PRO A 49 -4.54 -2.43 10.18
N THR A 50 -5.35 -1.83 11.03
CA THR A 50 -6.43 -2.48 11.80
C THR A 50 -7.82 -1.94 11.50
N GLY A 51 -7.97 -0.95 10.61
CA GLY A 51 -9.20 -0.17 10.43
C GLY A 51 -10.44 -0.95 9.99
N ALA A 52 -10.28 -2.14 9.42
CA ALA A 52 -11.38 -2.99 8.95
C ALA A 52 -11.47 -4.34 9.72
N LEU A 53 -10.86 -4.43 10.90
CA LEU A 53 -10.74 -5.66 11.67
C LEU A 53 -11.48 -5.54 13.01
N ASP A 54 -11.91 -6.68 13.53
CA ASP A 54 -12.40 -6.80 14.92
C ASP A 54 -11.25 -6.58 15.91
N SER A 55 -11.60 -6.34 17.18
CA SER A 55 -10.63 -5.99 18.23
C SER A 55 -9.58 -7.07 18.46
N GLU A 56 -9.97 -8.35 18.43
CA GLU A 56 -9.05 -9.47 18.67
C GLU A 56 -8.06 -9.61 17.52
N THR A 57 -8.55 -9.58 16.29
CA THR A 57 -7.72 -9.63 15.07
C THR A 57 -6.81 -8.41 15.00
N SER A 58 -7.28 -7.22 15.40
CA SER A 58 -6.48 -5.99 15.46
C SER A 58 -5.27 -6.15 16.39
N VAL A 59 -5.46 -6.71 17.58
CA VAL A 59 -4.36 -7.01 18.50
C VAL A 59 -3.35 -7.97 17.87
N GLN A 60 -3.81 -9.03 17.20
CA GLN A 60 -2.94 -10.00 16.54
C GLN A 60 -2.09 -9.35 15.40
N ILE A 61 -2.67 -8.42 14.66
CA ILE A 61 -1.93 -7.66 13.61
C ILE A 61 -0.91 -6.73 14.25
N MET A 62 -1.27 -6.05 15.35
CA MET A 62 -0.34 -5.16 16.05
C MET A 62 0.83 -5.91 16.68
N GLU A 63 0.58 -7.09 17.27
CA GLU A 63 1.67 -7.95 17.79
C GLU A 63 2.60 -8.43 16.66
N LEU A 64 2.04 -8.78 15.49
CA LEU A 64 2.84 -9.12 14.31
C LEU A 64 3.72 -7.94 13.85
N LEU A 65 3.15 -6.73 13.78
CA LEU A 65 3.91 -5.52 13.42
C LEU A 65 4.99 -5.24 14.45
N LYS A 66 4.71 -5.39 15.74
CA LYS A 66 5.69 -5.23 16.82
C LYS A 66 6.85 -6.23 16.69
N GLU A 67 6.57 -7.48 16.32
CA GLU A 67 7.63 -8.47 16.07
C GLU A 67 8.51 -8.04 14.88
N ILE A 68 7.91 -7.58 13.78
CA ILE A 68 8.64 -7.09 12.60
C ILE A 68 9.45 -5.83 12.95
N SER A 69 9.00 -5.01 13.88
CA SER A 69 9.67 -3.76 14.27
C SER A 69 11.00 -3.97 15.00
N LYS A 70 11.32 -5.19 15.41
CA LYS A 70 12.63 -5.52 15.99
C LYS A 70 13.78 -5.36 14.97
N ASP A 71 13.48 -5.64 13.69
CA ASP A 71 14.46 -5.62 12.61
C ASP A 71 14.26 -4.47 11.61
N LYS A 72 13.09 -3.81 11.64
CA LYS A 72 12.68 -2.85 10.63
C LYS A 72 12.02 -1.62 11.25
N LEU A 73 12.22 -0.46 10.64
CA LEU A 73 11.46 0.73 11.02
C LEU A 73 10.02 0.62 10.48
N ILE A 74 9.04 0.70 11.37
CA ILE A 74 7.64 0.77 11.00
C ILE A 74 7.13 2.19 11.24
N ILE A 75 6.56 2.81 10.21
CA ILE A 75 5.84 4.08 10.31
C ILE A 75 4.37 3.76 10.10
N MET A 76 3.58 3.96 11.15
CA MET A 76 2.14 3.66 11.14
C MET A 76 1.33 4.95 11.19
N VAL A 77 0.29 5.01 10.39
CA VAL A 77 -0.78 6.02 10.50
C VAL A 77 -2.02 5.33 11.05
N THR A 78 -2.60 5.88 12.11
CA THR A 78 -3.84 5.36 12.70
C THR A 78 -4.62 6.47 13.39
N HIS A 79 -5.92 6.34 13.41
CA HIS A 79 -6.83 7.18 14.19
C HIS A 79 -7.20 6.56 15.55
N ASN A 80 -6.63 5.39 15.88
CA ASN A 80 -6.86 4.72 17.16
C ASN A 80 -5.72 5.05 18.16
N PRO A 81 -5.95 5.94 19.14
CA PRO A 81 -4.92 6.37 20.07
C PRO A 81 -4.48 5.25 21.01
N GLU A 82 -5.36 4.35 21.42
CA GLU A 82 -5.04 3.25 22.36
C GLU A 82 -4.02 2.29 21.73
N LEU A 83 -4.21 1.93 20.44
CA LEU A 83 -3.26 1.09 19.74
C LEU A 83 -1.93 1.81 19.50
N ALA A 84 -1.96 3.11 19.20
CA ALA A 84 -0.76 3.91 19.05
C ALA A 84 0.05 3.94 20.36
N GLU A 85 -0.59 4.23 21.49
CA GLU A 85 0.06 4.31 22.80
C GLU A 85 0.62 2.95 23.27
N LYS A 86 -0.09 1.87 23.00
CA LYS A 86 0.34 0.53 23.42
C LYS A 86 1.50 -0.04 22.62
N TYR A 87 1.57 0.26 21.30
CA TYR A 87 2.48 -0.42 20.38
C TYR A 87 3.60 0.43 19.81
N SER A 88 3.53 1.77 19.93
CA SER A 88 4.52 2.67 19.34
C SER A 88 5.56 3.15 20.33
N ASN A 89 6.79 3.34 19.87
CA ASN A 89 7.90 3.93 20.65
C ASN A 89 7.91 5.46 20.59
N ARG A 90 7.33 6.03 19.53
CA ARG A 90 7.19 7.46 19.29
C ARG A 90 5.85 7.74 18.62
N ILE A 91 5.16 8.74 19.11
CA ILE A 91 3.86 9.15 18.57
C ILE A 91 3.97 10.63 18.17
N ILE A 92 3.64 10.91 16.93
CA ILE A 92 3.53 12.27 16.40
C ILE A 92 2.06 12.53 16.14
N ARG A 93 1.46 13.47 16.90
CA ARG A 93 0.06 13.85 16.73
C ARG A 93 -0.07 14.99 15.74
N LEU A 94 -0.94 14.79 14.77
CA LEU A 94 -1.24 15.75 13.72
C LEU A 94 -2.67 16.27 13.88
N LEU A 95 -2.85 17.58 13.78
CA LEU A 95 -4.15 18.24 13.72
C LEU A 95 -4.10 19.32 12.62
N ASP A 96 -5.05 19.29 11.68
CA ASP A 96 -5.13 20.22 10.56
C ASP A 96 -3.82 20.39 9.78
N GLY A 97 -3.11 19.28 9.56
CA GLY A 97 -1.84 19.26 8.84
C GLY A 97 -0.64 19.81 9.62
N ARG A 98 -0.79 20.10 10.92
CA ARG A 98 0.28 20.59 11.79
C ARG A 98 0.61 19.56 12.87
N VAL A 99 1.88 19.46 13.22
CA VAL A 99 2.32 18.67 14.37
C VAL A 99 1.94 19.43 15.64
N VAL A 100 1.11 18.81 16.48
CA VAL A 100 0.65 19.39 17.77
C VAL A 100 1.36 18.75 18.95
N ASP A 101 1.84 17.50 18.80
CA ASP A 101 2.55 16.78 19.85
C ASP A 101 3.54 15.76 19.26
N ASP A 102 4.63 15.53 19.96
CA ASP A 102 5.65 14.53 19.62
C ASP A 102 6.22 13.96 20.93
N THR A 103 5.93 12.71 21.21
CA THR A 103 6.31 12.06 22.51
C THR A 103 7.80 11.86 22.69
N ASN A 104 8.59 11.89 21.61
CA ASN A 104 10.03 11.72 21.65
C ASN A 104 10.68 12.54 20.52
N PRO A 105 10.68 13.89 20.63
CA PRO A 105 11.22 14.76 19.60
C PRO A 105 12.71 14.51 19.40
N TYR A 106 13.15 14.55 18.15
CA TYR A 106 14.53 14.42 17.79
C TYR A 106 15.32 15.66 18.19
N ASP A 107 16.25 15.52 19.14
CA ASP A 107 17.18 16.59 19.49
C ASP A 107 18.42 16.52 18.59
N ARG A 108 18.56 17.50 17.69
CA ARG A 108 19.73 17.61 16.80
C ARG A 108 21.06 17.86 17.53
N ASN A 109 21.02 18.33 18.77
CA ASN A 109 22.20 18.66 19.54
C ASN A 109 22.80 17.44 20.26
N VAL A 110 22.03 16.38 20.43
CA VAL A 110 22.44 15.14 21.13
C VAL A 110 22.98 14.08 20.17
N VAL A 111 22.79 14.26 18.86
CA VAL A 111 23.26 13.28 17.88
C VAL A 111 24.74 13.53 17.63
N GLU A 112 25.58 12.65 18.16
CA GLU A 112 26.94 12.48 17.63
C GLU A 112 26.85 12.36 16.11
N PRO A 113 27.74 13.06 15.36
CA PRO A 113 27.74 12.94 13.91
C PRO A 113 27.83 11.44 13.60
N ILE A 114 26.77 10.87 13.02
CA ILE A 114 26.83 9.51 12.51
C ILE A 114 28.08 9.51 11.63
N GLU A 115 29.16 8.90 12.12
CA GLU A 115 30.33 8.67 11.28
C GLU A 115 29.77 8.13 10.00
N LYS A 116 29.93 8.89 8.91
CA LYS A 116 29.53 8.44 7.57
C LYS A 116 30.33 7.17 7.35
N LYS A 117 29.79 6.02 7.82
CA LYS A 117 30.28 4.71 7.38
C LYS A 117 30.35 4.86 5.89
N LYS A 118 31.58 4.90 5.36
CA LYS A 118 31.95 5.18 3.96
C LYS A 118 30.83 4.61 3.10
N ALA A 119 30.00 5.50 2.58
CA ALA A 119 28.86 5.13 1.78
C ALA A 119 29.44 4.25 0.67
N GLY A 120 29.21 2.94 0.80
CA GLY A 120 29.56 2.03 -0.26
C GLY A 120 28.91 2.60 -1.50
N LYS A 121 29.72 2.92 -2.51
CA LYS A 121 29.41 3.59 -3.78
C LYS A 121 27.89 3.78 -3.95
N GLU A 122 27.41 5.00 -3.77
CA GLU A 122 26.01 5.35 -4.02
C GLU A 122 25.64 4.72 -5.36
N LYS A 123 24.91 3.63 -5.30
CA LYS A 123 24.28 3.09 -6.50
C LYS A 123 23.37 4.23 -6.96
N LYS A 124 23.80 4.98 -7.99
CA LYS A 124 22.96 5.97 -8.66
C LYS A 124 21.62 5.30 -8.87
N ILE A 125 20.62 5.70 -8.09
CA ILE A 125 19.25 5.22 -8.24
C ILE A 125 18.86 5.64 -9.66
N LYS A 126 18.90 4.68 -10.58
CA LYS A 126 18.42 4.91 -11.94
C LYS A 126 16.98 5.36 -11.79
N LYS A 127 16.68 6.60 -12.19
CA LYS A 127 15.30 7.08 -12.23
C LYS A 127 14.48 6.03 -12.98
N PRO A 128 13.41 5.50 -12.41
CA PRO A 128 12.59 4.51 -13.09
C PRO A 128 12.06 5.17 -14.37
N SER A 129 12.58 4.77 -15.51
CA SER A 129 12.05 5.19 -16.79
C SER A 129 11.11 4.11 -17.27
N MET A 130 9.84 4.44 -17.36
CA MET A 130 8.84 3.54 -17.92
C MET A 130 8.94 3.61 -19.44
N SER A 131 9.15 2.45 -20.10
CA SER A 131 9.14 2.37 -21.55
C SER A 131 7.77 2.79 -22.10
N TYR A 132 7.74 3.50 -23.23
CA TYR A 132 6.50 3.90 -23.91
C TYR A 132 5.58 2.69 -24.18
N PHE A 133 6.15 1.56 -24.59
CA PHE A 133 5.40 0.32 -24.81
C PHE A 133 4.80 -0.25 -23.53
N THR A 134 5.48 -0.14 -22.40
CA THR A 134 4.95 -0.58 -21.09
C THR A 134 3.78 0.31 -20.64
N ALA A 135 3.89 1.64 -20.84
CA ALA A 135 2.82 2.57 -20.52
C ALA A 135 1.58 2.32 -21.41
N LEU A 136 1.78 2.10 -22.71
CA LEU A 136 0.69 1.78 -23.65
C LEU A 136 0.03 0.43 -23.30
N SER A 137 0.82 -0.60 -22.99
CA SER A 137 0.33 -1.91 -22.61
C SER A 137 -0.49 -1.86 -21.30
N LEU A 138 -0.03 -1.10 -20.31
CA LEU A 138 -0.76 -0.90 -19.05
C LEU A 138 -2.09 -0.15 -19.28
N SER A 139 -2.08 0.87 -20.15
CA SER A 139 -3.28 1.62 -20.51
C SER A 139 -4.29 0.74 -21.22
N LEU A 140 -3.86 -0.04 -22.21
CA LEU A 140 -4.71 -1.01 -22.91
C LEU A 140 -5.24 -2.09 -21.98
N ASN A 141 -4.41 -2.62 -21.07
CA ASN A 141 -4.85 -3.60 -20.07
C ASN A 141 -5.91 -3.02 -19.13
N ASN A 142 -5.77 -1.77 -18.70
CA ASN A 142 -6.77 -1.10 -17.88
C ASN A 142 -8.10 -0.91 -18.61
N LEU A 143 -8.09 -0.62 -19.91
CA LEU A 143 -9.29 -0.56 -20.74
C LEU A 143 -9.93 -1.94 -20.90
N MET A 144 -9.13 -2.98 -21.10
CA MET A 144 -9.59 -4.36 -21.30
C MET A 144 -10.14 -5.00 -20.01
N THR A 145 -9.61 -4.65 -18.82
CA THR A 145 -10.14 -5.14 -17.54
C THR A 145 -11.52 -4.58 -17.20
N LYS A 146 -11.88 -3.39 -17.74
CA LYS A 146 -13.19 -2.75 -17.56
C LYS A 146 -14.08 -2.89 -18.79
N LYS A 147 -13.99 -4.02 -19.50
CA LYS A 147 -14.70 -4.28 -20.78
C LYS A 147 -16.17 -3.86 -20.78
N GLY A 148 -16.92 -4.18 -19.72
CA GLY A 148 -18.36 -3.84 -19.64
C GLY A 148 -18.61 -2.33 -19.62
N ARG A 149 -17.84 -1.57 -18.85
CA ARG A 149 -18.01 -0.10 -18.77
C ARG A 149 -17.57 0.57 -20.07
N THR A 150 -16.44 0.15 -20.65
CA THR A 150 -15.91 0.71 -21.90
C THR A 150 -16.86 0.43 -23.05
N PHE A 151 -17.44 -0.78 -23.14
CA PHE A 151 -18.44 -1.14 -24.16
C PHE A 151 -19.71 -0.29 -24.02
N MET A 152 -20.24 -0.13 -22.81
CA MET A 152 -21.45 0.66 -22.57
C MET A 152 -21.26 2.14 -22.93
N THR A 153 -20.10 2.74 -22.58
CA THR A 153 -19.83 4.16 -22.91
C THR A 153 -19.61 4.36 -24.41
N SER A 154 -18.93 3.43 -25.10
CA SER A 154 -18.78 3.48 -26.56
C SER A 154 -20.10 3.31 -27.27
N PHE A 155 -20.96 2.40 -26.82
CA PHE A 155 -22.29 2.15 -27.39
C PHE A 155 -23.20 3.37 -27.22
N ALA A 156 -23.23 3.97 -26.04
CA ALA A 156 -24.00 5.19 -25.78
C ALA A 156 -23.55 6.36 -26.68
N GLY A 157 -22.20 6.54 -26.83
CA GLY A 157 -21.66 7.57 -27.73
C GLY A 157 -21.99 7.35 -29.19
N SER A 158 -21.99 6.09 -29.66
CA SER A 158 -22.33 5.73 -31.05
C SER A 158 -23.79 6.05 -31.37
N ILE A 159 -24.73 5.78 -30.47
CA ILE A 159 -26.15 6.11 -30.64
C ILE A 159 -26.35 7.61 -30.80
N GLY A 160 -25.63 8.44 -29.99
CA GLY A 160 -25.69 9.91 -30.11
C GLY A 160 -25.24 10.41 -31.48
N ILE A 161 -24.12 9.90 -31.99
CA ILE A 161 -23.56 10.29 -33.29
C ILE A 161 -24.52 9.87 -34.44
N ILE A 162 -25.04 8.65 -34.39
CA ILE A 162 -26.00 8.13 -35.39
C ILE A 162 -27.27 8.96 -35.37
N GLY A 163 -27.78 9.34 -34.19
CA GLY A 163 -28.99 10.18 -34.08
C GLY A 163 -28.79 11.57 -34.71
N ILE A 164 -27.65 12.22 -34.47
CA ILE A 164 -27.34 13.51 -35.09
C ILE A 164 -27.19 13.38 -36.61
N ALA A 165 -26.50 12.34 -37.09
CA ALA A 165 -26.33 12.11 -38.53
C ALA A 165 -27.67 11.87 -39.25
N LEU A 166 -28.59 11.13 -38.62
CA LEU A 166 -29.94 10.90 -39.15
C LEU A 166 -30.76 12.20 -39.26
N ILE A 167 -30.72 13.03 -38.20
CA ILE A 167 -31.42 14.32 -38.20
C ILE A 167 -30.91 15.24 -39.31
N LEU A 168 -29.60 15.31 -39.48
CA LEU A 168 -28.97 16.13 -40.54
C LEU A 168 -29.30 15.60 -41.92
N SER A 169 -29.36 14.26 -42.11
CA SER A 169 -29.71 13.63 -43.38
C SER A 169 -31.18 13.85 -43.79
N ILE A 170 -32.12 13.96 -42.84
CA ILE A 170 -33.54 14.19 -43.12
C ILE A 170 -33.78 15.70 -43.34
N SER A 171 -32.93 16.58 -42.80
CA SER A 171 -33.04 18.04 -42.92
C SER A 171 -32.41 18.59 -44.22
N SER A 172 -31.72 17.76 -44.98
CA SER A 172 -31.11 18.10 -46.27
C SER A 172 -31.99 17.61 -47.43
#